data_78ea16f8919e61b089c5b6108743a0bc
#
_entry.id   78ea16f8919e61b089c5b6108743a0bc
#
_cell.length_a   1.000
_cell.length_b   1.000
_cell.length_c   1.000
_cell.angle_alpha   90.00
_cell.angle_beta   90.00
_cell.angle_gamma   90.00
#
_symmetry.space_group_name_H-M   'P 1'
#
loop_
_entity.id
_entity.type
_entity.pdbx_description
1 polymer ?
#
loop_
_entity_poly.entity_id
_entity_poly.type
_entity_poly.pdbx_seq_one_letter_code
_entity_poly.pdbx_strand_id
1 'polypeptide(L)'
;IRDRRYASYWLQSYWTMKHGIETIGNIWRESVYPEDAISAYTRLYCNGDWSKTKKELYDYASRMATFDIDGVREYSEGYLGRYHTTFYTSGEYYQMAYANCPETTGFNVIPLNVPDAGNMVVAADFVGLEPGATLASGDPGEYMESETVKGTTTKYNTAGSAGNMGWMYGFVALKQDGSREYG
;
A
#
# COMPACT_ATOMS: atom_id res chain seq x y z
N ILE A 1 6.80 14.34 -2.58
CA ILE A 1 7.89 13.37 -2.83
C ILE A 1 8.93 13.39 -1.72
N ARG A 2 9.31 14.57 -1.17
CA ARG A 2 10.34 14.65 -0.11
C ARG A 2 10.01 13.83 1.14
N ASP A 3 8.77 13.87 1.58
CA ASP A 3 8.35 13.26 2.85
C ASP A 3 8.07 11.76 2.74
N ARG A 4 7.88 11.25 1.52
CA ARG A 4 7.55 9.84 1.26
C ARG A 4 8.72 8.97 0.82
N ARG A 5 9.90 9.54 0.59
CA ARG A 5 11.07 8.76 0.10
C ARG A 5 11.52 7.64 1.05
N TYR A 6 11.18 7.74 2.32
CA TYR A 6 11.47 6.72 3.32
C TYR A 6 10.29 5.78 3.60
N ALA A 7 9.10 6.11 3.10
CA ALA A 7 7.90 5.29 3.33
C ALA A 7 7.94 3.94 2.60
N SER A 8 8.74 3.81 1.56
CA SER A 8 8.91 2.57 0.79
C SER A 8 9.98 1.62 1.33
N TYR A 9 10.61 1.94 2.46
CA TYR A 9 11.68 1.12 3.04
C TYR A 9 11.23 -0.33 3.27
N TRP A 10 10.03 -0.53 3.78
CA TRP A 10 9.49 -1.86 4.07
C TRP A 10 9.23 -2.70 2.82
N LEU A 11 8.92 -2.07 1.69
CA LEU A 11 8.80 -2.76 0.41
C LEU A 11 10.14 -3.35 -0.03
N GLN A 12 11.23 -2.64 0.20
CA GLN A 12 12.57 -3.15 -0.08
C GLN A 12 12.91 -4.35 0.81
N SER A 13 12.55 -4.30 2.09
CA SER A 13 12.70 -5.43 3.02
C SER A 13 11.86 -6.63 2.58
N TYR A 14 10.62 -6.41 2.15
CA TYR A 14 9.77 -7.46 1.59
C TYR A 14 10.38 -8.10 0.33
N TRP A 15 10.86 -7.29 -0.60
CA TRP A 15 11.51 -7.82 -1.80
C TRP A 15 12.78 -8.62 -1.47
N THR A 16 13.56 -8.14 -0.50
CA THR A 16 14.75 -8.87 -0.01
C THR A 16 14.36 -10.20 0.63
N MET A 17 13.33 -10.22 1.46
CA MET A 17 12.80 -11.46 2.05
C MET A 17 12.37 -12.46 0.98
N LYS A 18 11.75 -11.97 -0.09
CA LYS A 18 11.14 -12.82 -1.12
C LYS A 18 12.13 -13.34 -2.16
N HIS A 19 13.12 -12.53 -2.53
CA HIS A 19 14.03 -12.81 -3.64
C HIS A 19 15.50 -12.82 -3.27
N GLY A 20 15.83 -12.52 -2.02
CA GLY A 20 17.20 -12.49 -1.51
C GLY A 20 17.83 -11.10 -1.47
N ILE A 21 18.97 -11.03 -0.80
CA ILE A 21 19.66 -9.77 -0.48
C ILE A 21 20.08 -8.95 -1.71
N GLU A 22 20.36 -9.62 -2.82
CA GLU A 22 20.82 -8.96 -4.04
C GLU A 22 19.73 -8.22 -4.80
N THR A 23 18.44 -8.40 -4.41
CA THR A 23 17.29 -7.89 -5.16
C THR A 23 17.35 -6.40 -5.39
N ILE A 24 17.62 -5.64 -4.35
CA ILE A 24 17.66 -4.17 -4.44
C ILE A 24 18.83 -3.70 -5.29
N GLY A 25 20.00 -4.32 -5.10
CA GLY A 25 21.18 -4.06 -5.93
C GLY A 25 20.93 -4.36 -7.41
N ASN A 26 20.23 -5.47 -7.71
CA ASN A 26 19.85 -5.82 -9.08
C ASN A 26 18.87 -4.84 -9.70
N ILE A 27 17.83 -4.43 -8.96
CA ILE A 27 16.89 -3.41 -9.44
C ILE A 27 17.63 -2.12 -9.83
N TRP A 28 18.54 -1.64 -8.98
CA TRP A 28 19.31 -0.44 -9.27
C TRP A 28 20.27 -0.61 -10.46
N ARG A 29 20.97 -1.72 -10.54
CA ARG A 29 21.98 -1.97 -11.59
C ARG A 29 21.36 -2.19 -12.96
N GLU A 30 20.22 -2.88 -13.01
CA GLU A 30 19.58 -3.32 -14.25
C GLU A 30 18.43 -2.37 -14.69
N SER A 31 18.12 -1.32 -13.92
CA SER A 31 17.12 -0.34 -14.33
C SER A 31 17.51 0.38 -15.60
N VAL A 32 16.56 0.55 -16.51
CA VAL A 32 16.75 1.23 -17.80
C VAL A 32 15.83 2.46 -17.85
N TYR A 33 16.41 3.63 -18.09
CA TYR A 33 15.60 4.85 -18.22
C TYR A 33 14.54 4.68 -19.32
N PRO A 34 13.28 5.04 -19.09
CA PRO A 34 12.70 5.80 -17.95
C PRO A 34 12.02 4.92 -16.88
N GLU A 35 12.42 3.67 -16.68
CA GLU A 35 11.83 2.79 -15.68
C GLU A 35 11.92 3.39 -14.27
N ASP A 36 10.84 3.25 -13.52
CA ASP A 36 10.85 3.38 -12.06
C ASP A 36 11.17 2.02 -11.39
N ALA A 37 11.34 2.03 -10.06
CA ALA A 37 11.71 0.83 -9.32
C ALA A 37 10.66 -0.30 -9.42
N ILE A 38 9.37 0.03 -9.52
CA ILE A 38 8.29 -0.97 -9.66
C ILE A 38 8.31 -1.58 -11.06
N SER A 39 8.54 -0.76 -12.09
CA SER A 39 8.67 -1.22 -13.47
C SER A 39 9.88 -2.14 -13.65
N ALA A 40 11.03 -1.76 -13.08
CA ALA A 40 12.23 -2.59 -13.09
C ALA A 40 12.01 -3.91 -12.33
N TYR A 41 11.39 -3.86 -11.16
CA TYR A 41 11.00 -5.05 -10.41
C TYR A 41 10.06 -5.95 -11.22
N THR A 42 9.04 -5.38 -11.84
CA THR A 42 8.10 -6.13 -12.68
C THR A 42 8.81 -6.87 -13.79
N ARG A 43 9.73 -6.22 -14.48
CA ARG A 43 10.52 -6.84 -15.56
C ARG A 43 11.44 -7.95 -15.03
N LEU A 44 12.19 -7.68 -13.96
CA LEU A 44 13.24 -8.58 -13.46
C LEU A 44 12.69 -9.80 -12.70
N TYR A 45 11.65 -9.60 -11.89
CA TYR A 45 11.16 -10.61 -10.96
C TYR A 45 9.76 -11.14 -11.25
N CYS A 46 8.99 -10.41 -12.06
CA CYS A 46 7.66 -10.82 -12.48
C CYS A 46 7.55 -11.16 -13.95
N ASN A 47 8.67 -11.24 -14.70
CA ASN A 47 8.71 -11.51 -16.13
C ASN A 47 7.89 -10.50 -16.97
N GLY A 48 7.82 -9.25 -16.53
CA GLY A 48 7.01 -8.21 -17.16
C GLY A 48 5.50 -8.32 -16.90
N ASP A 49 5.07 -9.28 -16.09
CA ASP A 49 3.65 -9.49 -15.79
C ASP A 49 3.17 -8.60 -14.64
N TRP A 50 2.44 -7.56 -14.98
CA TRP A 50 1.83 -6.63 -14.04
C TRP A 50 0.78 -7.28 -13.14
N SER A 51 0.10 -8.33 -13.59
CA SER A 51 -0.82 -9.11 -12.76
C SER A 51 -0.10 -9.76 -11.59
N LYS A 52 1.10 -10.30 -11.86
CA LYS A 52 1.97 -10.88 -10.83
C LYS A 52 2.47 -9.79 -9.88
N THR A 53 2.93 -8.66 -10.41
CA THR A 53 3.38 -7.53 -9.59
C THR A 53 2.27 -7.03 -8.65
N LYS A 54 1.03 -6.92 -9.12
CA LYS A 54 -0.11 -6.55 -8.27
C LYS A 54 -0.33 -7.51 -7.11
N LYS A 55 -0.24 -8.81 -7.38
CA LYS A 55 -0.36 -9.85 -6.35
C LYS A 55 0.77 -9.77 -5.32
N GLU A 56 1.99 -9.47 -5.78
CA GLU A 56 3.13 -9.27 -4.89
C GLU A 56 2.96 -8.02 -4.01
N LEU A 57 2.46 -6.93 -4.57
CA LEU A 57 2.16 -5.72 -3.81
C LEU A 57 1.01 -5.93 -2.81
N TYR A 58 0.03 -6.75 -3.17
CA TYR A 58 -1.03 -7.15 -2.26
C TYR A 58 -0.50 -8.02 -1.10
N ASP A 59 0.36 -9.00 -1.39
CA ASP A 59 1.02 -9.81 -0.36
C ASP A 59 1.86 -8.92 0.57
N TYR A 60 2.60 -7.97 0.01
CA TYR A 60 3.31 -6.96 0.80
C TYR A 60 2.38 -6.17 1.73
N ALA A 61 1.28 -5.63 1.20
CA ALA A 61 0.31 -4.87 1.97
C ALA A 61 -0.31 -5.71 3.10
N SER A 62 -0.66 -6.96 2.80
CA SER A 62 -1.21 -7.91 3.76
C SER A 62 -0.22 -8.20 4.89
N ARG A 63 1.05 -8.41 4.57
CA ARG A 63 2.10 -8.62 5.58
C ARG A 63 2.36 -7.37 6.41
N MET A 64 2.30 -6.20 5.80
CA MET A 64 2.47 -4.93 6.51
C MET A 64 1.37 -4.65 7.54
N ALA A 65 0.17 -5.22 7.38
CA ALA A 65 -0.90 -5.09 8.38
C ALA A 65 -0.48 -5.58 9.77
N THR A 66 0.42 -6.57 9.84
CA THR A 66 0.96 -7.14 11.08
C THR A 66 2.49 -7.16 11.11
N PHE A 67 3.14 -6.39 10.25
CA PHE A 67 4.61 -6.32 10.11
C PHE A 67 5.28 -7.69 9.87
N ASP A 68 4.61 -8.60 9.14
CA ASP A 68 5.11 -9.95 8.88
C ASP A 68 6.16 -10.00 7.77
N ILE A 69 7.23 -9.28 7.97
CA ILE A 69 8.39 -9.17 7.08
C ILE A 69 9.65 -9.46 7.89
N ASP A 70 10.52 -10.31 7.39
CA ASP A 70 11.78 -10.68 8.05
C ASP A 70 12.63 -9.43 8.31
N GLY A 71 13.21 -9.36 9.51
CA GLY A 71 13.98 -8.20 9.96
C GLY A 71 13.12 -6.97 10.34
N VAL A 72 11.79 -7.03 10.14
CA VAL A 72 10.84 -6.00 10.58
C VAL A 72 10.04 -6.48 11.78
N ARG A 73 9.61 -7.73 11.75
CA ARG A 73 8.76 -8.36 12.78
C ARG A 73 9.33 -8.20 14.19
N GLU A 74 10.62 -8.37 14.34
CA GLU A 74 11.31 -8.32 15.63
C GLU A 74 11.27 -6.94 16.31
N TYR A 75 11.21 -5.87 15.49
CA TYR A 75 11.22 -4.48 15.99
C TYR A 75 9.83 -3.85 16.06
N SER A 76 8.84 -4.53 15.53
CA SER A 76 7.51 -3.96 15.32
C SER A 76 6.46 -4.43 16.32
N GLU A 77 6.80 -5.34 17.25
CA GLU A 77 5.87 -5.89 18.23
C GLU A 77 5.11 -4.81 19.01
N GLY A 78 5.80 -3.75 19.42
CA GLY A 78 5.18 -2.61 20.11
C GLY A 78 4.27 -1.73 19.23
N TYR A 79 4.24 -1.94 17.92
CA TYR A 79 3.43 -1.20 16.95
C TYR A 79 2.26 -2.02 16.38
N LEU A 80 2.17 -3.29 16.73
CA LEU A 80 1.04 -4.13 16.34
C LEU A 80 -0.28 -3.49 16.80
N GLY A 81 -1.26 -3.44 15.90
CA GLY A 81 -2.55 -2.80 16.12
C GLY A 81 -2.54 -1.27 16.15
N ARG A 82 -1.38 -0.63 16.05
CA ARG A 82 -1.26 0.85 15.99
C ARG A 82 -1.04 1.39 14.58
N TYR A 83 -0.61 0.54 13.68
CA TYR A 83 -0.42 0.89 12.26
C TYR A 83 -1.73 0.69 11.51
N HIS A 84 -2.52 1.73 11.49
CA HIS A 84 -3.82 1.71 10.82
C HIS A 84 -4.16 3.08 10.24
N THR A 85 -5.02 3.08 9.25
CA THR A 85 -5.53 4.30 8.64
C THR A 85 -6.61 4.92 9.52
N THR A 86 -6.60 6.24 9.62
CA THR A 86 -7.66 6.98 10.32
C THR A 86 -8.90 7.10 9.42
N PHE A 87 -10.05 6.77 9.96
CA PHE A 87 -11.35 6.86 9.31
C PHE A 87 -12.26 7.89 9.97
N TYR A 88 -13.18 8.39 9.19
CA TYR A 88 -14.37 9.03 9.69
C TYR A 88 -15.49 8.00 9.79
N THR A 89 -16.25 8.04 10.87
CA THR A 89 -17.47 7.25 11.00
C THR A 89 -18.65 8.12 10.56
N SER A 90 -19.47 7.61 9.65
CA SER A 90 -20.72 8.22 9.22
C SER A 90 -21.82 7.15 9.27
N GLY A 91 -22.57 7.10 10.37
CA GLY A 91 -23.53 6.05 10.63
C GLY A 91 -22.84 4.68 10.73
N GLU A 92 -23.25 3.73 9.90
CA GLU A 92 -22.68 2.37 9.82
C GLU A 92 -21.45 2.28 8.89
N TYR A 93 -21.06 3.39 8.26
CA TYR A 93 -19.97 3.40 7.29
C TYR A 93 -18.69 3.96 7.90
N TYR A 94 -17.59 3.36 7.51
CA TYR A 94 -16.26 3.89 7.73
C TYR A 94 -15.79 4.57 6.44
N GLN A 95 -15.63 5.87 6.49
CA GLN A 95 -15.17 6.65 5.35
C GLN A 95 -13.71 7.04 5.52
N MET A 96 -12.91 6.75 4.51
CA MET A 96 -11.53 7.19 4.46
C MET A 96 -11.44 8.68 4.19
N ALA A 97 -10.64 9.39 4.99
CA ALA A 97 -10.32 10.78 4.69
C ALA A 97 -9.59 10.88 3.35
N TYR A 98 -9.87 11.94 2.60
CA TYR A 98 -9.18 12.22 1.35
C TYR A 98 -7.65 12.16 1.49
N ALA A 99 -7.10 12.83 2.50
CA ALA A 99 -5.65 12.85 2.77
C ALA A 99 -5.04 11.47 3.05
N ASN A 100 -5.87 10.47 3.37
CA ASN A 100 -5.47 9.10 3.68
C ASN A 100 -5.77 8.13 2.54
N CYS A 101 -6.33 8.59 1.43
CA CYS A 101 -6.51 7.75 0.26
C CYS A 101 -5.16 7.30 -0.28
N PRO A 102 -4.95 6.00 -0.53
CA PRO A 102 -3.68 5.52 -1.05
C PRO A 102 -3.51 5.93 -2.50
N GLU A 103 -2.31 6.31 -2.85
CA GLU A 103 -1.90 6.45 -4.26
C GLU A 103 -1.73 5.06 -4.91
N THR A 104 -1.49 5.04 -6.22
CA THR A 104 -1.15 3.80 -6.94
C THR A 104 -0.04 3.05 -6.21
N THR A 105 -0.24 1.76 -5.96
CA THR A 105 0.63 0.87 -5.17
C THR A 105 0.62 1.11 -3.65
N GLY A 106 -0.03 2.13 -3.17
CA GLY A 106 -0.25 2.36 -1.74
C GLY A 106 -1.32 1.43 -1.16
N PHE A 107 -1.37 1.35 0.14
CA PHE A 107 -2.36 0.54 0.85
C PHE A 107 -2.80 1.21 2.15
N ASN A 108 -3.92 0.75 2.66
CA ASN A 108 -4.46 1.13 3.95
C ASN A 108 -4.74 -0.10 4.79
N VAL A 109 -4.53 0.05 6.08
CA VAL A 109 -4.84 -0.99 7.07
C VAL A 109 -6.01 -0.52 7.93
N ILE A 110 -7.04 -1.36 8.02
CA ILE A 110 -8.28 -1.09 8.73
C ILE A 110 -8.39 -2.09 9.88
N PRO A 111 -8.28 -1.66 11.14
CA PRO A 111 -8.48 -2.57 12.25
C PRO A 111 -9.96 -2.95 12.35
N LEU A 112 -10.24 -4.24 12.44
CA LEU A 112 -11.57 -4.76 12.68
C LEU A 112 -11.63 -5.26 14.13
N ASN A 113 -12.59 -4.75 14.89
CA ASN A 113 -12.87 -5.25 16.23
C ASN A 113 -13.69 -6.53 16.12
N VAL A 114 -13.04 -7.66 16.37
CA VAL A 114 -13.71 -8.95 16.41
C VAL A 114 -14.15 -9.20 17.87
N PRO A 115 -15.45 -9.32 18.17
CA PRO A 115 -15.90 -9.65 19.52
C PRO A 115 -15.42 -11.05 19.92
N ASP A 116 -15.12 -11.23 21.20
CA ASP A 116 -14.66 -12.49 21.82
C ASP A 116 -15.79 -13.57 21.92
N ALA A 117 -16.81 -13.49 21.10
CA ALA A 117 -17.92 -14.43 21.08
C ALA A 117 -17.65 -15.49 20.00
N GLY A 118 -17.32 -16.70 20.41
CA GLY A 118 -17.08 -17.82 19.50
C GLY A 118 -18.22 -17.99 18.46
N ASN A 119 -17.88 -18.41 17.26
CA ASN A 119 -18.77 -18.61 16.10
C ASN A 119 -19.32 -17.35 15.43
N MET A 120 -18.65 -16.22 15.52
CA MET A 120 -19.00 -15.03 14.75
C MET A 120 -18.23 -14.97 13.43
N VAL A 121 -18.92 -14.52 12.39
CA VAL A 121 -18.33 -14.18 11.10
C VAL A 121 -18.23 -12.66 11.04
N VAL A 122 -17.05 -12.13 10.75
CA VAL A 122 -16.87 -10.73 10.42
C VAL A 122 -17.02 -10.57 8.92
N ALA A 123 -18.01 -9.80 8.50
CA ALA A 123 -18.20 -9.41 7.10
C ALA A 123 -17.90 -7.93 6.95
N ALA A 124 -17.22 -7.58 5.87
CA ALA A 124 -16.98 -6.19 5.51
C ALA A 124 -17.36 -6.00 4.03
N ASP A 125 -18.22 -5.02 3.79
CA ASP A 125 -18.56 -4.60 2.43
C ASP A 125 -17.60 -3.47 2.05
N PHE A 126 -16.84 -3.69 0.99
CA PHE A 126 -15.92 -2.72 0.45
C PHE A 126 -16.54 -2.01 -0.76
N VAL A 127 -16.63 -0.68 -0.68
CA VAL A 127 -17.05 0.16 -1.79
C VAL A 127 -15.87 1.03 -2.20
N GLY A 128 -15.24 0.70 -3.31
CA GLY A 128 -14.21 1.53 -3.93
C GLY A 128 -14.84 2.52 -4.91
N LEU A 129 -14.11 3.61 -5.17
CA LEU A 129 -14.50 4.54 -6.22
C LEU A 129 -14.31 3.88 -7.59
N GLU A 130 -15.20 4.18 -8.52
CA GLU A 130 -15.04 3.76 -9.90
C GLU A 130 -13.75 4.35 -10.51
N PRO A 131 -13.11 3.63 -11.46
CA PRO A 131 -11.94 4.15 -12.15
C PRO A 131 -12.20 5.53 -12.77
N GLY A 132 -11.33 6.47 -12.49
CA GLY A 132 -11.44 7.85 -12.98
C GLY A 132 -12.39 8.75 -12.19
N ALA A 133 -13.11 8.25 -11.18
CA ALA A 133 -13.93 9.07 -10.31
C ALA A 133 -13.06 10.12 -9.58
N THR A 134 -13.55 11.36 -9.55
CA THR A 134 -12.89 12.44 -8.82
C THR A 134 -13.26 12.37 -7.34
N LEU A 135 -12.29 12.45 -6.48
CA LEU A 135 -12.51 12.52 -5.04
C LEU A 135 -13.13 13.88 -4.69
N ALA A 136 -14.29 13.82 -4.04
CA ALA A 136 -15.29 14.90 -4.02
C ALA A 136 -15.02 16.01 -3.00
N SER A 137 -13.82 16.32 -2.57
CA SER A 137 -13.64 17.43 -1.64
C SER A 137 -12.38 18.21 -1.87
N GLY A 138 -12.51 19.44 -2.22
CA GLY A 138 -11.45 20.43 -2.37
C GLY A 138 -11.32 20.96 -3.78
N ASP A 139 -10.78 22.15 -3.90
CA ASP A 139 -10.41 22.73 -5.16
C ASP A 139 -9.23 21.92 -5.74
N PRO A 140 -9.34 21.34 -6.95
CA PRO A 140 -8.21 20.66 -7.58
C PRO A 140 -6.93 21.50 -7.65
N GLY A 141 -7.05 22.81 -7.63
CA GLY A 141 -5.92 23.74 -7.58
C GLY A 141 -5.11 23.69 -6.28
N GLU A 142 -5.72 23.33 -5.17
CA GLU A 142 -5.04 23.21 -3.87
C GLU A 142 -4.11 22.00 -3.76
N TYR A 143 -4.29 21.04 -4.64
CA TYR A 143 -3.57 19.76 -4.64
C TYR A 143 -2.58 19.63 -5.79
N MET A 144 -2.24 20.73 -6.44
CA MET A 144 -1.23 20.75 -7.50
C MET A 144 0.14 20.98 -6.89
N GLU A 145 0.97 19.97 -6.92
CA GLU A 145 2.40 20.10 -6.64
C GLU A 145 3.20 20.27 -7.93
N SER A 146 4.32 20.97 -7.86
CA SER A 146 5.25 21.09 -8.95
C SER A 146 6.64 20.69 -8.53
N GLU A 147 7.30 19.92 -9.35
CA GLU A 147 8.70 19.57 -9.17
C GLU A 147 9.50 20.06 -10.40
N THR A 148 10.64 20.69 -10.14
CA THR A 148 11.56 21.08 -11.20
C THR A 148 12.83 20.24 -11.10
N VAL A 149 13.06 19.40 -12.09
CA VAL A 149 14.26 18.58 -12.20
C VAL A 149 14.97 18.94 -13.49
N LYS A 150 16.25 19.34 -13.37
CA LYS A 150 17.09 19.73 -14.52
C LYS A 150 16.43 20.76 -15.45
N GLY A 151 15.73 21.73 -14.87
CA GLY A 151 15.06 22.81 -15.63
C GLY A 151 13.71 22.43 -16.22
N THR A 152 13.25 21.20 -16.05
CA THR A 152 11.91 20.77 -16.47
C THR A 152 10.98 20.80 -15.25
N THR A 153 9.92 21.59 -15.33
CA THR A 153 8.88 21.63 -14.28
C THR A 153 7.73 20.70 -14.66
N THR A 154 7.49 19.73 -13.80
CA THR A 154 6.34 18.82 -13.93
C THR A 154 5.32 19.19 -12.84
N LYS A 155 4.08 19.35 -13.21
CA LYS A 155 2.96 19.54 -12.29
C LYS A 155 2.22 18.22 -12.12
N TYR A 156 1.93 17.83 -10.89
CA TYR A 156 1.09 16.67 -10.62
C TYR A 156 -0.13 17.10 -9.85
N ASN A 157 -1.23 16.46 -10.17
CA ASN A 157 -2.44 16.59 -9.37
C ASN A 157 -2.34 15.62 -8.19
N THR A 158 -2.23 16.16 -6.98
CA THR A 158 -2.24 15.38 -5.74
C THR A 158 -3.66 15.08 -5.25
N ALA A 159 -4.66 15.76 -5.80
CA ALA A 159 -6.07 15.42 -5.62
C ALA A 159 -6.42 14.17 -6.44
N GLY A 160 -5.95 13.03 -6.10
CA GLY A 160 -6.09 11.82 -6.90
C GLY A 160 -7.48 11.61 -7.53
N SER A 161 -7.47 11.16 -8.75
CA SER A 161 -8.58 10.41 -9.30
C SER A 161 -8.43 8.95 -8.93
N ALA A 162 -9.54 8.21 -8.82
CA ALA A 162 -9.48 6.77 -8.63
C ALA A 162 -8.71 6.15 -9.80
N GLY A 163 -7.70 5.34 -9.49
CA GLY A 163 -6.87 4.70 -10.50
C GLY A 163 -7.65 3.72 -11.37
N ASN A 164 -7.15 3.50 -12.59
CA ASN A 164 -7.76 2.55 -13.54
C ASN A 164 -7.52 1.08 -13.19
N MET A 165 -6.79 0.80 -12.12
CA MET A 165 -6.30 -0.54 -11.81
C MET A 165 -7.20 -1.31 -10.83
N GLY A 166 -8.26 -0.67 -10.33
CA GLY A 166 -9.15 -1.25 -9.33
C GLY A 166 -8.50 -1.38 -7.95
N TRP A 167 -9.16 -2.11 -7.09
CA TRP A 167 -8.77 -2.32 -5.70
C TRP A 167 -8.57 -3.80 -5.43
N MET A 168 -7.64 -4.11 -4.55
CA MET A 168 -7.52 -5.42 -3.93
C MET A 168 -7.75 -5.24 -2.43
N TYR A 169 -8.52 -6.14 -1.84
CA TYR A 169 -8.79 -6.15 -0.40
C TYR A 169 -8.79 -7.59 0.12
N GLY A 170 -8.52 -7.74 1.38
CA GLY A 170 -8.53 -9.02 2.07
C GLY A 170 -8.38 -8.83 3.57
N PHE A 171 -8.30 -9.92 4.28
CA PHE A 171 -8.23 -9.97 5.72
C PHE A 171 -6.90 -10.53 6.18
N VAL A 172 -6.40 -10.00 7.28
CA VAL A 172 -5.26 -10.58 7.99
C VAL A 172 -5.68 -10.79 9.44
N ALA A 173 -5.65 -12.02 9.90
CA ALA A 173 -5.89 -12.36 11.29
C ALA A 173 -4.56 -12.61 11.99
N LEU A 174 -4.28 -11.85 13.06
CA LEU A 174 -3.21 -12.11 14.00
C LEU A 174 -3.79 -12.88 15.19
N LYS A 175 -3.37 -14.13 15.35
CA LYS A 175 -3.83 -15.00 16.43
C LYS A 175 -3.08 -14.70 17.74
N GLN A 176 -3.63 -15.16 18.84
CA GLN A 176 -3.02 -14.98 20.17
C GLN A 176 -1.65 -15.67 20.32
N ASP A 177 -1.42 -16.74 19.57
CA ASP A 177 -0.13 -17.44 19.51
C ASP A 177 0.92 -16.74 18.61
N GLY A 178 0.55 -15.59 18.04
CA GLY A 178 1.41 -14.83 17.13
C GLY A 178 1.39 -15.33 15.69
N SER A 179 0.67 -16.40 15.37
CA SER A 179 0.50 -16.85 13.98
C SER A 179 -0.43 -15.92 13.20
N ARG A 180 -0.31 -15.94 11.89
CA ARG A 180 -1.07 -15.08 10.98
C ARG A 180 -1.80 -15.91 9.95
N GLU A 181 -3.01 -15.51 9.64
CA GLU A 181 -3.80 -16.04 8.54
C GLU A 181 -4.11 -14.93 7.55
N TYR A 182 -4.00 -15.24 6.28
CA TYR A 182 -4.23 -14.33 5.17
C TYR A 182 -5.40 -14.84 4.33
N GLY A 183 -6.37 -13.92 4.01
CA GLY A 183 -7.53 -14.23 3.22
C GLY A 183 -7.89 -13.14 2.22
#